data_bb723ac4ff18e81a6e03352fef65e908
#
_entry.id   bb723ac4ff18e81a6e03352fef65e908
#
_cell.length_a   1.000
_cell.length_b   1.000
_cell.length_c   1.000
_cell.angle_alpha   90.00
_cell.angle_beta   90.00
_cell.angle_gamma   90.00
#
_symmetry.space_group_name_H-M   'P 1'
#
loop_
_entity.id
_entity.type
_entity.pdbx_description
1 polymer ?
#
loop_
_entity_poly.entity_id
_entity_poly.type
_entity_poly.pdbx_seq_one_letter_code
_entity_poly.pdbx_strand_id
1 'polypeptide(L)'
;MNLEVKKIDTANARLSAKPSIENLEKRYDKIAQKIAQKVKIDGFRRGKVPLSLVKTRYQAQIEQDAQEEMIQEVLKNAFKELGIENKDLIGSPNLTKFEKKDTHFEIEADIGLKPTIVLDKIKECVPSVGVEIPNEEKINERLKQLAKNYAKFVDTDNQRKAQNDDKLTIDFEGFIDNAPFEGGKAENFNLILGSKQMLEDFEKALLGMQASEEKEFPLTFPSGYHAEHLAGKEALFKVKLHQIQAREALEINDELAKIVLANEENATLKLLKERVEGQLFLENKARLYNEELKEKLIENLDEKIVFDLPKTIIEQEMDLLFRNALYSMQATEVKSLQESQEKAKEKRESFRNDATKSVKITFIIDALAKEEKIGVHDNEVFQTLYYEAMMTGQNPESLIEQYRKNNMLAAVKMAMIEDRVLAYLLDKNLPKEQQEILEKMRPNAQKTQVG
;
A
#
# COMPACT_ATOMS: atom_id res chain seq x y z
N MET A 1 -7.43 22.40 -42.55
CA MET A 1 -7.81 21.41 -41.53
C MET A 1 -9.01 22.01 -40.81
N ASN A 2 -10.19 21.39 -40.92
CA ASN A 2 -11.32 21.80 -40.09
C ASN A 2 -11.06 21.22 -38.69
N LEU A 3 -10.84 22.10 -37.71
CA LEU A 3 -10.67 21.77 -36.31
C LEU A 3 -11.79 22.46 -35.54
N GLU A 4 -12.49 21.74 -34.73
CA GLU A 4 -13.49 22.24 -33.80
C GLU A 4 -13.13 21.74 -32.41
N VAL A 5 -12.98 22.64 -31.45
CA VAL A 5 -12.64 22.31 -30.10
C VAL A 5 -13.66 22.93 -29.16
N LYS A 6 -14.26 22.08 -28.30
CA LYS A 6 -15.30 22.51 -27.37
C LYS A 6 -14.92 22.13 -25.95
N LYS A 7 -14.86 23.15 -25.07
CA LYS A 7 -14.80 22.92 -23.63
C LYS A 7 -16.19 22.47 -23.16
N ILE A 8 -16.29 21.27 -22.59
CA ILE A 8 -17.56 20.67 -22.14
C ILE A 8 -17.91 21.20 -20.75
N ASP A 9 -16.90 21.18 -19.84
CA ASP A 9 -16.99 21.67 -18.48
C ASP A 9 -15.59 22.13 -18.02
N THR A 10 -15.36 22.32 -16.72
CA THR A 10 -14.07 22.80 -16.19
C THR A 10 -12.96 21.76 -16.28
N ALA A 11 -13.28 20.47 -16.37
CA ALA A 11 -12.33 19.36 -16.40
C ALA A 11 -12.30 18.59 -17.73
N ASN A 12 -13.17 18.92 -18.70
CA ASN A 12 -13.30 18.17 -19.93
C ASN A 12 -13.38 19.06 -21.16
N ALA A 13 -12.67 18.69 -22.21
CA ALA A 13 -12.81 19.26 -23.54
C ALA A 13 -12.86 18.14 -24.58
N ARG A 14 -13.49 18.42 -25.71
CA ARG A 14 -13.57 17.51 -26.85
C ARG A 14 -13.07 18.22 -28.08
N LEU A 15 -12.27 17.53 -28.88
CA LEU A 15 -11.88 17.98 -30.21
C LEU A 15 -12.53 17.09 -31.26
N SER A 16 -12.87 17.74 -32.41
CA SER A 16 -13.22 17.07 -33.66
C SER A 16 -12.41 17.70 -34.78
N ALA A 17 -11.72 16.90 -35.58
CA ALA A 17 -10.87 17.39 -36.62
C ALA A 17 -11.03 16.58 -37.91
N LYS A 18 -10.93 17.27 -39.08
CA LYS A 18 -10.98 16.66 -40.42
C LYS A 18 -9.74 17.04 -41.22
N PRO A 19 -8.57 16.42 -40.90
CA PRO A 19 -7.35 16.63 -41.73
C PRO A 19 -7.50 15.93 -43.06
N SER A 20 -7.04 16.59 -44.18
CA SER A 20 -7.09 16.02 -45.51
C SER A 20 -6.07 14.92 -45.71
N ILE A 21 -6.36 13.97 -46.62
CA ILE A 21 -5.45 12.87 -46.98
C ILE A 21 -4.18 13.39 -47.66
N GLU A 22 -4.25 14.47 -48.46
CA GLU A 22 -3.06 15.08 -49.04
C GLU A 22 -1.99 15.49 -48.06
N ASN A 23 -2.41 15.92 -46.86
CA ASN A 23 -1.47 16.24 -45.80
C ASN A 23 -0.76 15.00 -45.25
N LEU A 24 -1.43 13.86 -45.26
CA LEU A 24 -0.84 12.58 -44.83
C LEU A 24 0.18 12.08 -45.85
N GLU A 25 -0.10 12.19 -47.18
CA GLU A 25 0.83 11.78 -48.22
C GLU A 25 2.15 12.57 -48.19
N LYS A 26 2.07 13.88 -47.93
CA LYS A 26 3.28 14.72 -47.75
C LYS A 26 4.09 14.27 -46.50
N ARG A 27 3.45 13.73 -45.47
CA ARG A 27 4.12 13.16 -44.28
C ARG A 27 4.77 11.83 -44.62
N TYR A 28 4.09 10.96 -45.38
CA TYR A 28 4.68 9.70 -45.85
C TYR A 28 6.02 9.91 -46.50
N ASP A 29 6.12 10.91 -47.40
CA ASP A 29 7.36 11.21 -48.09
C ASP A 29 8.47 11.67 -47.12
N LYS A 30 8.14 12.52 -46.17
CA LYS A 30 9.10 13.00 -45.14
C LYS A 30 9.58 11.87 -44.24
N ILE A 31 8.67 11.01 -43.80
CA ILE A 31 8.99 9.88 -42.94
C ILE A 31 9.81 8.84 -43.69
N ALA A 32 9.42 8.51 -44.94
CA ALA A 32 10.21 7.62 -45.77
C ALA A 32 11.64 8.14 -45.98
N GLN A 33 11.82 9.45 -46.16
CA GLN A 33 13.16 10.07 -46.25
C GLN A 33 13.95 9.93 -44.96
N LYS A 34 13.31 10.16 -43.78
CA LYS A 34 13.95 9.96 -42.46
C LYS A 34 14.39 8.51 -42.27
N ILE A 35 13.52 7.55 -42.63
CA ILE A 35 13.82 6.12 -42.56
C ILE A 35 14.97 5.76 -43.55
N ALA A 36 14.93 6.23 -44.80
CA ALA A 36 15.97 5.97 -45.79
C ALA A 36 17.38 6.37 -45.32
N GLN A 37 17.49 7.43 -44.52
CA GLN A 37 18.77 7.88 -43.97
C GLN A 37 19.31 6.98 -42.86
N LYS A 38 18.43 6.25 -42.14
CA LYS A 38 18.78 5.47 -40.94
C LYS A 38 18.94 3.99 -41.24
N VAL A 39 18.16 3.43 -42.14
CA VAL A 39 18.11 1.98 -42.38
C VAL A 39 19.31 1.47 -43.19
N LYS A 40 19.69 0.22 -42.88
CA LYS A 40 20.66 -0.56 -43.67
C LYS A 40 19.87 -1.61 -44.45
N ILE A 41 19.97 -1.56 -45.76
CA ILE A 41 19.36 -2.53 -46.65
C ILE A 41 20.49 -3.13 -47.52
N ASP A 42 20.52 -4.46 -47.60
CA ASP A 42 21.54 -5.16 -48.36
C ASP A 42 21.51 -4.70 -49.84
N GLY A 43 22.68 -4.45 -50.41
CA GLY A 43 22.85 -3.90 -51.75
C GLY A 43 22.83 -2.37 -51.84
N PHE A 44 22.59 -1.65 -50.75
CA PHE A 44 22.58 -0.18 -50.75
C PHE A 44 23.45 0.41 -49.64
N ARG A 45 24.16 1.47 -49.95
CA ARG A 45 24.88 2.26 -48.93
C ARG A 45 23.89 3.04 -48.10
N ARG A 46 24.14 3.09 -46.77
CA ARG A 46 23.31 3.84 -45.78
C ARG A 46 23.05 5.28 -46.26
N GLY A 47 21.81 5.71 -46.30
CA GLY A 47 21.37 7.03 -46.80
C GLY A 47 21.26 7.13 -48.33
N LYS A 48 21.50 6.06 -49.12
CA LYS A 48 21.34 6.00 -50.56
C LYS A 48 20.32 4.96 -51.01
N VAL A 49 19.46 4.52 -50.12
CA VAL A 49 18.37 3.59 -50.42
C VAL A 49 17.29 4.33 -51.23
N PRO A 50 16.79 3.79 -52.33
CA PRO A 50 15.69 4.39 -53.10
C PRO A 50 14.43 4.50 -52.26
N LEU A 51 13.77 5.67 -52.31
CA LEU A 51 12.56 5.92 -51.50
C LEU A 51 11.42 4.96 -51.81
N SER A 52 11.29 4.52 -53.07
CA SER A 52 10.29 3.52 -53.46
C SER A 52 10.45 2.21 -52.72
N LEU A 53 11.69 1.73 -52.58
CA LEU A 53 12.00 0.50 -51.88
C LEU A 53 11.74 0.65 -50.36
N VAL A 54 12.07 1.81 -49.77
CA VAL A 54 11.78 2.11 -48.37
C VAL A 54 10.27 2.15 -48.12
N LYS A 55 9.51 2.83 -48.98
CA LYS A 55 8.04 2.88 -48.89
C LYS A 55 7.41 1.50 -48.95
N THR A 56 7.88 0.61 -49.86
CA THR A 56 7.33 -0.75 -49.94
C THR A 56 7.70 -1.60 -48.72
N ARG A 57 8.97 -1.54 -48.29
CA ARG A 57 9.46 -2.41 -47.22
C ARG A 57 9.01 -2.00 -45.82
N TYR A 58 8.81 -0.70 -45.62
CA TYR A 58 8.44 -0.10 -44.32
C TYR A 58 7.06 0.57 -44.38
N GLN A 59 6.19 0.13 -45.27
CA GLN A 59 4.87 0.74 -45.50
C GLN A 59 4.07 0.90 -44.23
N ALA A 60 3.89 -0.19 -43.42
CA ALA A 60 3.11 -0.19 -42.20
C ALA A 60 3.68 0.78 -41.15
N GLN A 61 5.00 0.82 -40.99
CA GLN A 61 5.67 1.73 -40.06
C GLN A 61 5.51 3.20 -40.50
N ILE A 62 5.69 3.49 -41.80
CA ILE A 62 5.53 4.85 -42.35
C ILE A 62 4.09 5.33 -42.16
N GLU A 63 3.12 4.44 -42.36
CA GLU A 63 1.70 4.72 -42.20
C GLU A 63 1.37 5.03 -40.74
N GLN A 64 1.85 4.22 -39.82
CA GLN A 64 1.68 4.43 -38.38
C GLN A 64 2.33 5.74 -37.94
N ASP A 65 3.61 5.97 -38.25
CA ASP A 65 4.35 7.17 -37.85
C ASP A 65 3.66 8.43 -38.42
N ALA A 66 3.13 8.38 -39.66
CA ALA A 66 2.44 9.50 -40.25
C ALA A 66 1.08 9.80 -39.63
N GLN A 67 0.34 8.76 -39.19
CA GLN A 67 -0.90 8.91 -38.47
C GLN A 67 -0.63 9.51 -37.07
N GLU A 68 0.41 9.03 -36.40
CA GLU A 68 0.83 9.57 -35.07
C GLU A 68 1.24 11.06 -35.20
N GLU A 69 2.09 11.43 -36.19
CA GLU A 69 2.47 12.84 -36.42
C GLU A 69 1.24 13.71 -36.75
N MET A 70 0.23 13.17 -37.46
CA MET A 70 -1.00 13.89 -37.78
C MET A 70 -1.85 14.12 -36.50
N ILE A 71 -2.02 13.09 -35.65
CA ILE A 71 -2.76 13.21 -34.41
C ILE A 71 -2.08 14.22 -33.50
N GLN A 72 -0.75 14.17 -33.36
CA GLN A 72 0.02 15.11 -32.54
C GLN A 72 -0.16 16.56 -32.97
N GLU A 73 -0.19 16.80 -34.31
CA GLU A 73 -0.42 18.14 -34.81
C GLU A 73 -1.86 18.63 -34.56
N VAL A 74 -2.85 17.74 -34.71
CA VAL A 74 -4.24 18.04 -34.41
C VAL A 74 -4.38 18.43 -32.91
N LEU A 75 -3.82 17.63 -32.01
CA LEU A 75 -3.81 17.91 -30.58
C LEU A 75 -3.12 19.24 -30.24
N LYS A 76 -1.93 19.48 -30.82
CA LYS A 76 -1.20 20.73 -30.61
C LYS A 76 -2.00 21.96 -31.03
N ASN A 77 -2.71 21.91 -32.14
CA ASN A 77 -3.55 22.98 -32.61
C ASN A 77 -4.78 23.15 -31.73
N ALA A 78 -5.38 22.04 -31.25
CA ALA A 78 -6.50 22.06 -30.33
C ALA A 78 -6.10 22.73 -28.99
N PHE A 79 -4.96 22.40 -28.43
CA PHE A 79 -4.47 23.02 -27.18
C PHE A 79 -4.24 24.52 -27.35
N LYS A 80 -3.70 24.94 -28.49
CA LYS A 80 -3.50 26.34 -28.83
C LYS A 80 -4.84 27.10 -28.93
N GLU A 81 -5.84 26.49 -29.57
CA GLU A 81 -7.17 27.08 -29.72
C GLU A 81 -7.91 27.21 -28.39
N LEU A 82 -7.77 26.20 -27.50
CA LEU A 82 -8.30 26.26 -26.14
C LEU A 82 -7.54 27.20 -25.20
N GLY A 83 -6.35 27.68 -25.58
CA GLY A 83 -5.49 28.49 -24.73
C GLY A 83 -4.95 27.74 -23.50
N ILE A 84 -4.80 26.41 -23.60
CA ILE A 84 -4.31 25.55 -22.51
C ILE A 84 -2.84 25.17 -22.76
N GLU A 85 -2.10 25.06 -21.66
CA GLU A 85 -0.72 24.60 -21.65
C GLU A 85 -0.65 23.12 -21.18
N ASN A 86 0.50 22.48 -21.38
CA ASN A 86 0.71 21.08 -20.93
C ASN A 86 0.49 20.90 -19.43
N LYS A 87 0.71 21.93 -18.61
CA LYS A 87 0.49 21.90 -17.17
C LYS A 87 -1.00 21.79 -16.76
N ASP A 88 -1.90 22.23 -17.69
CA ASP A 88 -3.35 22.21 -17.47
C ASP A 88 -3.99 20.88 -17.88
N LEU A 89 -3.22 20.03 -18.58
CA LEU A 89 -3.66 18.70 -18.99
C LEU A 89 -3.52 17.70 -17.86
N ILE A 90 -4.42 16.72 -17.85
CA ILE A 90 -4.29 15.54 -16.99
C ILE A 90 -4.58 14.27 -17.78
N GLY A 91 -3.69 13.30 -17.63
CA GLY A 91 -3.71 12.08 -18.45
C GLY A 91 -3.41 12.33 -19.92
N SER A 92 -3.49 11.29 -20.71
CA SER A 92 -3.37 11.37 -22.18
C SER A 92 -4.73 11.60 -22.80
N PRO A 93 -4.84 12.41 -23.87
CA PRO A 93 -6.08 12.53 -24.64
C PRO A 93 -6.55 11.15 -25.10
N ASN A 94 -7.85 10.88 -24.95
CA ASN A 94 -8.45 9.61 -25.36
C ASN A 94 -9.05 9.76 -26.76
N LEU A 95 -8.49 9.03 -27.73
CA LEU A 95 -8.97 9.03 -29.09
C LEU A 95 -10.27 8.20 -29.19
N THR A 96 -11.40 8.87 -29.34
CA THR A 96 -12.74 8.23 -29.40
C THR A 96 -13.14 7.84 -30.82
N LYS A 97 -12.58 8.52 -31.84
CA LYS A 97 -12.81 8.21 -33.24
C LYS A 97 -11.57 8.45 -34.06
N PHE A 98 -11.25 7.50 -34.93
CA PHE A 98 -10.21 7.62 -35.93
C PHE A 98 -10.63 6.84 -37.19
N GLU A 99 -11.22 7.50 -38.15
CA GLU A 99 -11.74 6.89 -39.37
C GLU A 99 -11.19 7.57 -40.62
N LYS A 100 -10.76 6.77 -41.59
CA LYS A 100 -10.37 7.25 -42.93
C LYS A 100 -11.62 7.31 -43.79
N LYS A 101 -11.89 8.48 -44.37
CA LYS A 101 -12.89 8.71 -45.43
C LYS A 101 -12.17 8.96 -46.75
N ASP A 102 -12.91 9.15 -47.83
CA ASP A 102 -12.36 9.30 -49.16
C ASP A 102 -11.40 10.50 -49.33
N THR A 103 -11.67 11.61 -48.64
CA THR A 103 -10.91 12.88 -48.76
C THR A 103 -10.23 13.35 -47.51
N HIS A 104 -10.58 12.79 -46.33
CA HIS A 104 -10.11 13.23 -45.01
C HIS A 104 -10.17 12.11 -44.00
N PHE A 105 -9.53 12.33 -42.85
CA PHE A 105 -9.73 11.54 -41.64
C PHE A 105 -10.73 12.24 -40.75
N GLU A 106 -11.57 11.47 -40.06
CA GLU A 106 -12.38 11.95 -38.94
C GLU A 106 -11.69 11.56 -37.64
N ILE A 107 -11.28 12.57 -36.89
CA ILE A 107 -10.57 12.40 -35.63
C ILE A 107 -11.39 13.05 -34.55
N GLU A 108 -11.77 12.30 -33.50
CA GLU A 108 -12.35 12.83 -32.29
C GLU A 108 -11.57 12.36 -31.08
N ALA A 109 -11.33 13.26 -30.13
CA ALA A 109 -10.68 12.90 -28.89
C ALA A 109 -11.25 13.67 -27.69
N ASP A 110 -11.33 12.99 -26.57
CA ASP A 110 -11.64 13.59 -25.28
C ASP A 110 -10.33 13.98 -24.57
N ILE A 111 -10.31 15.19 -24.00
CA ILE A 111 -9.15 15.79 -23.35
C ILE A 111 -9.52 16.04 -21.90
N GLY A 112 -8.73 15.48 -20.97
CA GLY A 112 -8.84 15.74 -19.55
C GLY A 112 -8.08 17.01 -19.16
N LEU A 113 -8.72 17.88 -18.39
CA LEU A 113 -8.13 19.10 -17.83
C LEU A 113 -8.04 18.96 -16.32
N LYS A 114 -7.03 19.60 -15.71
CA LYS A 114 -6.94 19.66 -14.25
C LYS A 114 -8.12 20.42 -13.68
N PRO A 115 -8.89 19.82 -12.77
CA PRO A 115 -10.02 20.47 -12.15
C PRO A 115 -9.57 21.59 -11.19
N THR A 116 -10.39 22.64 -11.07
CA THR A 116 -10.25 23.63 -10.01
C THR A 116 -11.08 23.19 -8.82
N ILE A 117 -10.44 22.97 -7.68
CA ILE A 117 -11.08 22.45 -6.46
C ILE A 117 -11.15 23.58 -5.44
N VAL A 118 -12.36 23.84 -4.94
CA VAL A 118 -12.61 24.83 -3.89
C VAL A 118 -12.69 24.09 -2.56
N LEU A 119 -11.76 24.42 -1.65
CA LEU A 119 -11.59 23.74 -0.36
C LEU A 119 -12.25 24.46 0.83
N ASP A 120 -13.03 25.49 0.60
CA ASP A 120 -13.66 26.32 1.65
C ASP A 120 -14.51 25.51 2.64
N LYS A 121 -15.11 24.41 2.19
CA LYS A 121 -15.99 23.55 2.99
C LYS A 121 -15.28 22.41 3.72
N ILE A 122 -13.96 22.31 3.66
CA ILE A 122 -13.20 21.20 4.27
C ILE A 122 -13.52 21.06 5.76
N LYS A 123 -13.63 22.16 6.50
CA LYS A 123 -13.96 22.11 7.94
C LYS A 123 -15.30 21.45 8.24
N GLU A 124 -16.26 21.56 7.33
CA GLU A 124 -17.59 20.93 7.47
C GLU A 124 -17.56 19.43 7.16
N CYS A 125 -16.52 18.97 6.46
CA CYS A 125 -16.35 17.55 6.12
C CYS A 125 -15.75 16.76 7.28
N VAL A 126 -14.95 17.39 8.14
CA VAL A 126 -14.26 16.72 9.22
C VAL A 126 -15.25 16.33 10.33
N PRO A 127 -15.40 15.02 10.63
CA PRO A 127 -16.26 14.58 11.71
C PRO A 127 -15.75 15.08 13.08
N SER A 128 -16.61 15.10 14.08
CA SER A 128 -16.18 15.35 15.46
C SER A 128 -15.25 14.22 15.91
N VAL A 129 -14.14 14.58 16.53
CA VAL A 129 -13.12 13.63 16.99
C VAL A 129 -13.09 13.64 18.52
N GLY A 130 -13.15 12.45 19.13
CA GLY A 130 -13.01 12.25 20.56
C GLY A 130 -12.29 10.93 20.80
N VAL A 131 -10.97 10.98 21.03
CA VAL A 131 -10.17 9.80 21.33
C VAL A 131 -10.30 9.46 22.82
N GLU A 132 -10.47 8.18 23.14
CA GLU A 132 -10.50 7.73 24.54
C GLU A 132 -9.12 7.99 25.17
N ILE A 133 -9.09 8.84 26.22
CA ILE A 133 -7.89 9.04 27.03
C ILE A 133 -7.71 7.83 27.95
N PRO A 134 -6.52 7.20 28.00
CA PRO A 134 -6.28 6.04 28.84
C PRO A 134 -6.49 6.38 30.32
N ASN A 135 -7.21 5.52 31.03
CA ASN A 135 -7.37 5.65 32.46
C ASN A 135 -6.16 5.07 33.21
N GLU A 136 -6.07 5.36 34.54
CA GLU A 136 -4.96 4.85 35.35
C GLU A 136 -4.87 3.32 35.41
N GLU A 137 -5.98 2.61 35.30
CA GLU A 137 -6.01 1.15 35.29
C GLU A 137 -5.27 0.59 34.05
N LYS A 138 -5.60 1.08 32.85
CA LYS A 138 -4.92 0.69 31.59
C LYS A 138 -3.43 1.04 31.62
N ILE A 139 -3.09 2.21 32.19
CA ILE A 139 -1.68 2.62 32.34
C ILE A 139 -0.94 1.64 33.25
N ASN A 140 -1.54 1.31 34.42
CA ASN A 140 -0.93 0.38 35.38
C ASN A 140 -0.83 -1.05 34.81
N GLU A 141 -1.80 -1.50 34.03
CA GLU A 141 -1.72 -2.79 33.32
C GLU A 141 -0.55 -2.82 32.32
N ARG A 142 -0.37 -1.77 31.55
CA ARG A 142 0.76 -1.66 30.61
C ARG A 142 2.10 -1.61 31.36
N LEU A 143 2.18 -0.90 32.50
CA LEU A 143 3.38 -0.88 33.33
C LEU A 143 3.71 -2.26 33.89
N LYS A 144 2.69 -3.02 34.33
CA LYS A 144 2.88 -4.42 34.79
C LYS A 144 3.41 -5.30 33.66
N GLN A 145 2.88 -5.13 32.45
CA GLN A 145 3.39 -5.84 31.25
C GLN A 145 4.84 -5.48 30.94
N LEU A 146 5.20 -4.19 31.02
CA LEU A 146 6.59 -3.74 30.85
C LEU A 146 7.50 -4.33 31.92
N ALA A 147 7.11 -4.26 33.21
CA ALA A 147 7.88 -4.86 34.30
C ALA A 147 8.11 -6.36 34.07
N LYS A 148 7.08 -7.07 33.59
CA LYS A 148 7.18 -8.48 33.22
C LYS A 148 8.12 -8.74 32.03
N ASN A 149 8.03 -7.92 30.99
CA ASN A 149 8.83 -8.11 29.78
C ASN A 149 10.32 -7.82 29.97
N TYR A 150 10.64 -6.85 30.83
CA TYR A 150 12.02 -6.48 31.14
C TYR A 150 12.59 -7.24 32.34
N ALA A 151 11.78 -8.05 33.04
CA ALA A 151 12.23 -8.91 34.12
C ALA A 151 13.26 -9.94 33.66
N LYS A 152 14.36 -10.08 34.39
CA LYS A 152 15.36 -11.11 34.12
C LYS A 152 14.82 -12.48 34.55
N PHE A 153 15.28 -13.51 33.88
CA PHE A 153 15.04 -14.88 34.33
C PHE A 153 16.12 -15.28 35.33
N VAL A 154 15.69 -15.78 36.47
CA VAL A 154 16.55 -16.30 37.56
C VAL A 154 16.24 -17.77 37.79
N ASP A 155 17.26 -18.52 38.18
CA ASP A 155 17.12 -19.93 38.50
C ASP A 155 16.19 -20.14 39.70
N THR A 156 15.35 -21.14 39.62
CA THR A 156 14.44 -21.50 40.71
C THR A 156 14.93 -22.72 41.45
N ASP A 157 14.35 -22.97 42.63
CA ASP A 157 14.57 -24.22 43.35
C ASP A 157 14.12 -25.41 42.49
N ASN A 158 14.91 -26.50 42.46
CA ASN A 158 14.64 -27.71 41.72
C ASN A 158 13.32 -28.39 42.08
N GLN A 159 12.77 -28.13 43.27
CA GLN A 159 11.48 -28.64 43.67
C GLN A 159 10.28 -27.82 43.21
N ARG A 160 10.52 -26.63 42.65
CA ARG A 160 9.46 -25.78 42.12
C ARG A 160 8.91 -26.40 40.83
N LYS A 161 7.60 -26.38 40.73
CA LYS A 161 6.88 -26.85 39.53
C LYS A 161 6.81 -25.75 38.48
N ALA A 162 6.95 -26.12 37.24
CA ALA A 162 6.85 -25.23 36.07
C ALA A 162 5.45 -24.59 36.00
N GLN A 163 5.41 -23.26 35.79
CA GLN A 163 4.22 -22.44 35.68
C GLN A 163 4.24 -21.62 34.39
N ASN A 164 3.11 -21.05 34.00
CA ASN A 164 3.06 -20.12 32.90
C ASN A 164 4.06 -18.96 33.13
N ASP A 165 4.66 -18.46 32.07
CA ASP A 165 5.70 -17.44 32.03
C ASP A 165 7.08 -17.86 32.50
N ASP A 166 7.27 -19.10 32.98
CA ASP A 166 8.60 -19.64 33.27
C ASP A 166 9.35 -19.96 31.97
N LYS A 167 10.65 -19.73 31.99
CA LYS A 167 11.55 -20.17 30.92
C LYS A 167 12.08 -21.55 31.29
N LEU A 168 11.77 -22.53 30.46
CA LEU A 168 12.21 -23.92 30.61
C LEU A 168 13.37 -24.20 29.65
N THR A 169 14.35 -24.95 30.11
CA THR A 169 15.35 -25.57 29.26
C THR A 169 15.02 -27.06 29.16
N ILE A 170 14.68 -27.53 27.97
CA ILE A 170 14.17 -28.88 27.73
C ILE A 170 14.95 -29.59 26.62
N ASP A 171 15.03 -30.91 26.71
CA ASP A 171 15.25 -31.77 25.54
C ASP A 171 13.92 -32.40 25.17
N PHE A 172 13.67 -32.53 23.89
CA PHE A 172 12.50 -33.27 23.42
C PHE A 172 12.78 -34.07 22.18
N GLU A 173 12.05 -35.18 22.03
CA GLU A 173 12.07 -36.03 20.84
C GLU A 173 10.65 -36.54 20.55
N GLY A 174 10.17 -36.29 19.33
CA GLY A 174 8.85 -36.67 18.86
C GLY A 174 8.89 -37.88 17.93
N PHE A 175 7.92 -38.78 18.09
CA PHE A 175 7.77 -40.00 17.33
C PHE A 175 6.38 -40.09 16.72
N ILE A 176 6.29 -40.46 15.44
CA ILE A 176 5.05 -40.83 14.74
C ILE A 176 5.21 -42.28 14.31
N ASP A 177 4.26 -43.16 14.64
CA ASP A 177 4.32 -44.61 14.39
C ASP A 177 5.62 -45.25 14.89
N ASN A 178 6.10 -44.83 16.07
CA ASN A 178 7.35 -45.23 16.71
C ASN A 178 8.63 -44.87 15.92
N ALA A 179 8.56 -44.03 14.91
CA ALA A 179 9.72 -43.50 14.20
C ALA A 179 9.91 -41.99 14.47
N PRO A 180 11.15 -41.52 14.73
CA PRO A 180 11.42 -40.12 14.88
C PRO A 180 11.14 -39.36 13.57
N PHE A 181 10.62 -38.16 13.65
CA PHE A 181 10.35 -37.34 12.46
C PHE A 181 11.26 -36.11 12.40
N GLU A 182 11.47 -35.60 11.20
CA GLU A 182 12.32 -34.43 10.96
C GLU A 182 11.73 -33.18 11.63
N GLY A 183 12.57 -32.44 12.39
CA GLY A 183 12.13 -31.29 13.21
C GLY A 183 11.49 -31.65 14.56
N GLY A 184 11.33 -32.97 14.86
CA GLY A 184 10.76 -33.44 16.12
C GLY A 184 11.74 -33.53 17.29
N LYS A 185 13.04 -33.19 17.10
CA LYS A 185 14.06 -33.33 18.15
C LYS A 185 14.82 -32.00 18.36
N ALA A 186 15.02 -31.63 19.62
CA ALA A 186 15.96 -30.59 20.02
C ALA A 186 16.54 -30.88 21.39
N GLU A 187 17.76 -30.40 21.64
CA GLU A 187 18.44 -30.47 22.91
C GLU A 187 18.71 -29.06 23.45
N ASN A 188 18.58 -28.86 24.77
CA ASN A 188 18.73 -27.58 25.44
C ASN A 188 17.85 -26.45 24.85
N PHE A 189 16.65 -26.80 24.40
CA PHE A 189 15.70 -25.86 23.83
C PHE A 189 15.12 -24.97 24.92
N ASN A 190 15.15 -23.65 24.70
CA ASN A 190 14.60 -22.67 25.62
C ASN A 190 13.15 -22.34 25.22
N LEU A 191 12.21 -22.68 26.09
CA LEU A 191 10.78 -22.44 25.91
C LEU A 191 10.24 -21.57 27.04
N ILE A 192 9.52 -20.51 26.71
CA ILE A 192 8.73 -19.75 27.69
C ILE A 192 7.31 -20.31 27.66
N LEU A 193 6.84 -20.91 28.79
CA LEU A 193 5.51 -21.47 28.87
C LEU A 193 4.43 -20.40 28.71
N GLY A 194 3.44 -20.68 27.85
CA GLY A 194 2.36 -19.75 27.52
C GLY A 194 2.70 -18.74 26.41
N SER A 195 3.92 -18.80 25.83
CA SER A 195 4.36 -17.91 24.75
C SER A 195 3.82 -18.29 23.36
N LYS A 196 3.24 -19.49 23.22
CA LYS A 196 2.79 -20.09 21.97
C LYS A 196 3.93 -20.32 20.97
N GLN A 197 5.16 -20.52 21.45
CA GLN A 197 6.30 -20.94 20.64
C GLN A 197 6.15 -22.39 20.16
N MET A 198 5.48 -23.22 20.98
CA MET A 198 5.12 -24.60 20.66
C MET A 198 3.59 -24.75 20.61
N LEU A 199 3.11 -25.90 20.15
CA LEU A 199 1.69 -26.20 20.19
C LEU A 199 1.13 -26.08 21.62
N GLU A 200 -0.06 -25.53 21.76
CA GLU A 200 -0.68 -25.27 23.07
C GLU A 200 -0.73 -26.51 23.97
N ASP A 201 -1.04 -27.66 23.39
CA ASP A 201 -1.11 -28.91 24.13
C ASP A 201 0.28 -29.44 24.55
N PHE A 202 1.35 -29.09 23.78
CA PHE A 202 2.72 -29.35 24.18
C PHE A 202 3.09 -28.50 25.41
N GLU A 203 2.82 -27.20 25.37
CA GLU A 203 3.12 -26.30 26.50
C GLU A 203 2.30 -26.67 27.75
N LYS A 204 1.01 -27.04 27.60
CA LYS A 204 0.16 -27.52 28.67
C LYS A 204 0.71 -28.81 29.35
N ALA A 205 1.26 -29.71 28.55
CA ALA A 205 1.83 -30.95 29.08
C ALA A 205 3.04 -30.73 30.00
N LEU A 206 3.77 -29.60 29.79
CA LEU A 206 4.93 -29.24 30.62
C LEU A 206 4.57 -28.52 31.91
N LEU A 207 3.34 -27.98 32.01
CA LEU A 207 2.89 -27.36 33.27
C LEU A 207 2.94 -28.34 34.42
N GLY A 208 3.49 -27.90 35.56
CA GLY A 208 3.59 -28.70 36.78
C GLY A 208 4.77 -29.69 36.83
N MET A 209 5.59 -29.81 35.76
CA MET A 209 6.83 -30.58 35.79
C MET A 209 7.88 -29.94 36.68
N GLN A 210 8.77 -30.76 37.22
CA GLN A 210 9.92 -30.35 38.03
C GLN A 210 11.24 -30.47 37.23
N ALA A 211 12.26 -29.75 37.68
CA ALA A 211 13.59 -29.90 37.11
C ALA A 211 14.07 -31.36 37.20
N SER A 212 14.74 -31.83 36.13
CA SER A 212 15.19 -33.22 35.95
C SER A 212 14.08 -34.25 35.73
N GLU A 213 12.83 -33.84 35.62
CA GLU A 213 11.72 -34.76 35.32
C GLU A 213 11.67 -35.09 33.83
N GLU A 214 11.32 -36.33 33.51
CA GLU A 214 11.06 -36.85 32.19
C GLU A 214 9.57 -37.19 32.03
N LYS A 215 8.96 -36.78 30.94
CA LYS A 215 7.54 -37.04 30.68
C LYS A 215 7.32 -37.43 29.23
N GLU A 216 6.45 -38.42 29.05
CA GLU A 216 5.96 -38.80 27.70
C GLU A 216 4.48 -38.42 27.62
N PHE A 217 4.09 -37.85 26.47
CA PHE A 217 2.69 -37.51 26.23
C PHE A 217 2.34 -37.50 24.74
N PRO A 218 1.12 -37.95 24.39
CA PRO A 218 0.64 -37.84 23.02
C PRO A 218 0.24 -36.43 22.69
N LEU A 219 0.41 -36.01 21.42
CA LEU A 219 0.01 -34.72 20.89
C LEU A 219 -0.48 -34.92 19.44
N THR A 220 -1.64 -34.32 19.12
CA THR A 220 -2.15 -34.35 17.75
C THR A 220 -1.89 -33.01 17.06
N PHE A 221 -1.22 -33.07 15.91
CA PHE A 221 -1.00 -31.86 15.09
C PHE A 221 -2.33 -31.37 14.51
N PRO A 222 -2.62 -30.06 14.50
CA PRO A 222 -3.80 -29.50 13.86
C PRO A 222 -3.87 -29.89 12.38
N SER A 223 -5.08 -30.05 11.82
CA SER A 223 -5.27 -30.36 10.40
C SER A 223 -4.74 -29.31 9.44
N GLY A 224 -4.63 -28.05 9.89
CA GLY A 224 -4.04 -26.94 9.16
C GLY A 224 -2.57 -26.63 9.52
N TYR A 225 -1.82 -27.62 10.04
CA TYR A 225 -0.43 -27.41 10.41
C TYR A 225 0.42 -27.14 9.16
N HIS A 226 1.35 -26.18 9.25
CA HIS A 226 2.17 -25.72 8.11
C HIS A 226 3.00 -26.81 7.44
N ALA A 227 3.37 -27.87 8.16
CA ALA A 227 4.03 -29.05 7.60
C ALA A 227 2.97 -30.11 7.25
N GLU A 228 2.58 -30.17 5.97
CA GLU A 228 1.50 -31.06 5.47
C GLU A 228 1.70 -32.54 5.87
N HIS A 229 2.95 -33.01 5.94
CA HIS A 229 3.27 -34.41 6.29
C HIS A 229 3.03 -34.73 7.77
N LEU A 230 2.83 -33.72 8.64
CA LEU A 230 2.51 -33.82 10.06
C LEU A 230 1.05 -33.52 10.35
N ALA A 231 0.36 -32.77 9.50
CA ALA A 231 -1.02 -32.32 9.71
C ALA A 231 -1.97 -33.48 10.03
N GLY A 232 -2.73 -33.34 11.13
CA GLY A 232 -3.70 -34.34 11.61
C GLY A 232 -3.10 -35.61 12.20
N LYS A 233 -1.76 -35.75 12.28
CA LYS A 233 -1.11 -36.94 12.83
C LYS A 233 -0.96 -36.82 14.36
N GLU A 234 -1.05 -37.96 15.03
CA GLU A 234 -0.72 -38.11 16.44
C GLU A 234 0.76 -38.44 16.58
N ALA A 235 1.45 -37.70 17.46
CA ALA A 235 2.85 -37.93 17.79
C ALA A 235 3.02 -38.14 19.29
N LEU A 236 3.92 -39.04 19.66
CA LEU A 236 4.35 -39.24 21.04
C LEU A 236 5.61 -38.44 21.28
N PHE A 237 5.55 -37.47 22.20
CA PHE A 237 6.70 -36.66 22.62
C PHE A 237 7.29 -37.19 23.92
N LYS A 238 8.62 -37.32 23.94
CA LYS A 238 9.42 -37.56 25.15
C LYS A 238 10.15 -36.28 25.46
N VAL A 239 9.92 -35.75 26.64
CA VAL A 239 10.51 -34.47 27.07
C VAL A 239 11.25 -34.66 28.36
N LYS A 240 12.46 -34.09 28.48
CA LYS A 240 13.25 -33.99 29.70
C LYS A 240 13.42 -32.53 30.05
N LEU A 241 12.98 -32.14 31.21
CA LEU A 241 13.11 -30.77 31.73
C LEU A 241 14.43 -30.64 32.51
N HIS A 242 15.35 -29.82 32.06
CA HIS A 242 16.64 -29.58 32.71
C HIS A 242 16.55 -28.52 33.77
N GLN A 243 15.97 -27.37 33.44
CA GLN A 243 16.00 -26.18 34.31
C GLN A 243 14.72 -25.38 34.19
N ILE A 244 14.30 -24.80 35.29
CA ILE A 244 13.20 -23.84 35.37
C ILE A 244 13.79 -22.50 35.84
N GLN A 245 13.58 -21.47 35.02
CA GLN A 245 13.90 -20.10 35.39
C GLN A 245 12.61 -19.29 35.48
N ALA A 246 12.41 -18.60 36.59
CA ALA A 246 11.28 -17.71 36.79
C ALA A 246 11.68 -16.27 36.51
N ARG A 247 10.71 -15.43 36.12
CA ARG A 247 10.95 -14.00 36.00
C ARG A 247 11.17 -13.39 37.40
N GLU A 248 12.26 -12.62 37.54
CA GLU A 248 12.46 -11.81 38.74
C GLU A 248 11.42 -10.69 38.75
N ALA A 249 10.64 -10.57 39.83
CA ALA A 249 9.62 -9.53 39.91
C ALA A 249 10.28 -8.13 39.94
N LEU A 250 10.06 -7.34 38.87
CA LEU A 250 10.46 -5.95 38.87
C LEU A 250 9.36 -5.07 39.45
N GLU A 251 9.73 -4.27 40.45
CA GLU A 251 8.83 -3.26 40.99
C GLU A 251 8.61 -2.11 39.99
N ILE A 252 7.38 -1.55 40.03
CA ILE A 252 7.03 -0.39 39.17
C ILE A 252 7.51 0.88 39.90
N ASN A 253 8.78 1.21 39.70
CA ASN A 253 9.49 2.33 40.32
C ASN A 253 10.44 3.00 39.31
N ASP A 254 11.29 3.90 39.79
CA ASP A 254 12.26 4.61 38.95
C ASP A 254 13.33 3.69 38.33
N GLU A 255 13.60 2.51 38.92
CA GLU A 255 14.53 1.54 38.32
C GLU A 255 13.96 0.92 37.03
N LEU A 256 12.66 0.53 37.06
CA LEU A 256 11.97 0.09 35.87
C LEU A 256 11.99 1.19 34.78
N ALA A 257 11.77 2.44 35.20
CA ALA A 257 11.83 3.56 34.25
C ALA A 257 13.18 3.70 33.57
N LYS A 258 14.28 3.56 34.31
CA LYS A 258 15.64 3.59 33.78
C LYS A 258 15.93 2.44 32.81
N ILE A 259 15.37 1.27 33.07
CA ILE A 259 15.51 0.10 32.18
C ILE A 259 14.74 0.33 30.88
N VAL A 260 13.48 0.75 30.98
CA VAL A 260 12.59 0.94 29.81
C VAL A 260 12.98 2.16 28.97
N LEU A 261 13.41 3.25 29.63
CA LEU A 261 13.79 4.52 29.02
C LEU A 261 15.32 4.69 28.99
N ALA A 262 16.04 3.66 28.65
CA ALA A 262 17.52 3.61 28.74
C ALA A 262 18.27 4.78 28.05
N ASN A 263 17.63 5.44 27.08
CA ASN A 263 18.20 6.57 26.32
C ASN A 263 17.80 7.95 26.88
N GLU A 264 17.06 8.02 27.99
CA GLU A 264 16.61 9.27 28.60
C GLU A 264 17.43 9.56 29.87
N GLU A 265 18.11 10.71 29.93
CA GLU A 265 18.98 11.07 31.06
C GLU A 265 18.25 11.17 32.41
N ASN A 266 16.97 11.53 32.40
CA ASN A 266 16.15 11.73 33.59
C ASN A 266 14.96 10.76 33.64
N ALA A 267 15.23 9.47 33.44
CA ALA A 267 14.20 8.43 33.49
C ALA A 267 13.63 8.27 34.89
N THR A 268 12.36 8.68 35.08
CA THR A 268 11.59 8.53 36.31
C THR A 268 10.30 7.78 36.05
N LEU A 269 9.70 7.18 37.08
CA LEU A 269 8.38 6.54 36.98
C LEU A 269 7.32 7.49 36.43
N LYS A 270 7.38 8.80 36.81
CA LYS A 270 6.47 9.81 36.29
C LYS A 270 6.60 9.93 34.80
N LEU A 271 7.83 10.06 34.27
CA LEU A 271 8.08 10.14 32.84
C LEU A 271 7.65 8.85 32.10
N LEU A 272 7.92 7.68 32.70
CA LEU A 272 7.48 6.41 32.13
C LEU A 272 5.95 6.34 32.03
N LYS A 273 5.22 6.78 33.07
CA LYS A 273 3.75 6.86 33.03
C LYS A 273 3.26 7.79 31.92
N GLU A 274 3.84 8.98 31.79
CA GLU A 274 3.51 9.93 30.71
C GLU A 274 3.76 9.34 29.31
N ARG A 275 4.85 8.58 29.13
CA ARG A 275 5.15 7.89 27.88
C ARG A 275 4.15 6.77 27.58
N VAL A 276 3.80 5.97 28.58
CA VAL A 276 2.81 4.90 28.45
C VAL A 276 1.42 5.45 28.15
N GLU A 277 1.01 6.51 28.85
CA GLU A 277 -0.26 7.22 28.58
C GLU A 277 -0.31 7.71 27.14
N GLY A 278 0.74 8.42 26.70
CA GLY A 278 0.83 8.92 25.33
C GLY A 278 0.82 7.79 24.29
N GLN A 279 1.50 6.69 24.53
CA GLN A 279 1.50 5.54 23.63
C GLN A 279 0.12 4.89 23.53
N LEU A 280 -0.56 4.66 24.65
CA LEU A 280 -1.92 4.10 24.68
C LEU A 280 -2.92 5.05 23.99
N PHE A 281 -2.76 6.36 24.19
CA PHE A 281 -3.56 7.36 23.48
C PHE A 281 -3.35 7.28 21.97
N LEU A 282 -2.11 7.15 21.50
CA LEU A 282 -1.81 6.99 20.06
C LEU A 282 -2.39 5.68 19.51
N GLU A 283 -2.35 4.58 20.26
CA GLU A 283 -2.97 3.31 19.89
C GLU A 283 -4.50 3.45 19.75
N ASN A 284 -5.18 4.08 20.74
CA ASN A 284 -6.61 4.36 20.67
C ASN A 284 -6.98 5.28 19.52
N LYS A 285 -6.17 6.33 19.28
CA LYS A 285 -6.33 7.25 18.18
C LYS A 285 -6.22 6.52 16.83
N ALA A 286 -5.16 5.72 16.65
CA ALA A 286 -4.93 4.99 15.40
C ALA A 286 -6.09 4.02 15.10
N ARG A 287 -6.59 3.32 16.11
CA ARG A 287 -7.75 2.44 15.99
C ARG A 287 -8.99 3.21 15.57
N LEU A 288 -9.36 4.27 16.28
CA LEU A 288 -10.53 5.09 15.98
C LEU A 288 -10.46 5.69 14.56
N TYR A 289 -9.27 6.20 14.18
CA TYR A 289 -9.07 6.79 12.86
C TYR A 289 -9.22 5.76 11.75
N ASN A 290 -8.60 4.60 11.89
CA ASN A 290 -8.59 3.59 10.83
C ASN A 290 -9.91 2.81 10.73
N GLU A 291 -10.59 2.56 11.86
CA GLU A 291 -11.82 1.76 11.87
C GLU A 291 -13.08 2.58 11.56
N GLU A 292 -13.07 3.91 11.81
CA GLU A 292 -14.30 4.70 11.73
C GLU A 292 -14.13 6.05 11.02
N LEU A 293 -13.18 6.89 11.48
CA LEU A 293 -13.20 8.30 11.14
C LEU A 293 -12.66 8.61 9.75
N LYS A 294 -11.68 7.85 9.25
CA LYS A 294 -11.15 8.06 7.90
C LYS A 294 -12.18 7.77 6.84
N GLU A 295 -12.91 6.66 6.96
CA GLU A 295 -13.98 6.31 6.03
C GLU A 295 -15.07 7.38 6.02
N LYS A 296 -15.53 7.79 7.21
CA LYS A 296 -16.54 8.83 7.37
C LYS A 296 -16.08 10.19 6.83
N LEU A 297 -14.79 10.52 7.00
CA LEU A 297 -14.22 11.74 6.42
C LEU A 297 -14.20 11.67 4.89
N ILE A 298 -13.80 10.54 4.31
CA ILE A 298 -13.81 10.30 2.86
C ILE A 298 -15.24 10.44 2.30
N GLU A 299 -16.23 9.87 2.96
CA GLU A 299 -17.64 10.01 2.55
C GLU A 299 -18.10 11.48 2.58
N ASN A 300 -17.79 12.21 3.65
CA ASN A 300 -18.14 13.62 3.76
C ASN A 300 -17.42 14.48 2.70
N LEU A 301 -16.16 14.15 2.38
CA LEU A 301 -15.41 14.83 1.31
C LEU A 301 -16.05 14.58 -0.05
N ASP A 302 -16.45 13.33 -0.32
CA ASP A 302 -17.13 12.97 -1.56
C ASP A 302 -18.48 13.67 -1.71
N GLU A 303 -19.28 13.73 -0.66
CA GLU A 303 -20.60 14.34 -0.72
C GLU A 303 -20.57 15.88 -0.82
N LYS A 304 -19.71 16.54 -0.03
CA LYS A 304 -19.75 18.01 0.16
C LYS A 304 -18.87 18.80 -0.79
N ILE A 305 -17.79 18.20 -1.30
CA ILE A 305 -16.89 18.86 -2.26
C ILE A 305 -17.33 18.50 -3.67
N VAL A 306 -17.82 19.46 -4.43
CA VAL A 306 -18.37 19.26 -5.78
C VAL A 306 -17.52 20.01 -6.80
N PHE A 307 -17.04 19.32 -7.81
CA PHE A 307 -16.30 19.86 -8.97
C PHE A 307 -16.40 18.89 -10.14
N ASP A 308 -16.11 19.37 -11.34
CA ASP A 308 -16.11 18.53 -12.54
C ASP A 308 -14.89 17.59 -12.52
N LEU A 309 -15.10 16.33 -12.90
CA LEU A 309 -14.05 15.32 -12.95
C LEU A 309 -13.65 15.01 -14.40
N PRO A 310 -12.35 14.84 -14.69
CA PRO A 310 -11.89 14.47 -16.03
C PRO A 310 -12.31 13.04 -16.36
N LYS A 311 -13.19 12.89 -17.35
CA LYS A 311 -13.73 11.59 -17.78
C LYS A 311 -12.64 10.62 -18.21
N THR A 312 -11.58 11.12 -18.85
CA THR A 312 -10.43 10.30 -19.26
C THR A 312 -9.74 9.61 -18.08
N ILE A 313 -9.68 10.26 -16.91
CA ILE A 313 -9.08 9.68 -15.70
C ILE A 313 -10.04 8.67 -15.06
N ILE A 314 -11.36 8.95 -15.05
CA ILE A 314 -12.35 7.99 -14.56
C ILE A 314 -12.29 6.69 -15.39
N GLU A 315 -12.18 6.79 -16.73
CA GLU A 315 -12.07 5.62 -17.60
C GLU A 315 -10.77 4.83 -17.32
N GLN A 316 -9.64 5.51 -17.07
CA GLN A 316 -8.38 4.86 -16.69
C GLN A 316 -8.47 4.15 -15.34
N GLU A 317 -9.12 4.76 -14.37
CA GLU A 317 -9.36 4.15 -13.05
C GLU A 317 -10.29 2.94 -13.15
N MET A 318 -11.34 3.01 -13.97
CA MET A 318 -12.20 1.85 -14.25
C MET A 318 -11.39 0.68 -14.84
N ASP A 319 -10.45 0.97 -15.77
CA ASP A 319 -9.58 -0.05 -16.34
C ASP A 319 -8.63 -0.65 -15.30
N LEU A 320 -8.17 0.15 -14.36
CA LEU A 320 -7.32 -0.32 -13.26
C LEU A 320 -8.11 -1.21 -12.31
N LEU A 321 -9.28 -0.77 -11.85
CA LEU A 321 -10.16 -1.53 -10.96
C LEU A 321 -10.60 -2.85 -11.59
N PHE A 322 -10.95 -2.82 -12.87
CA PHE A 322 -11.31 -4.04 -13.61
C PHE A 322 -10.16 -5.03 -13.70
N ARG A 323 -8.94 -4.57 -14.04
CA ARG A 323 -7.74 -5.42 -14.04
C ARG A 323 -7.45 -6.01 -12.68
N ASN A 324 -7.52 -5.21 -11.62
CA ASN A 324 -7.30 -5.70 -10.26
C ASN A 324 -8.32 -6.76 -9.86
N ALA A 325 -9.59 -6.55 -10.22
CA ALA A 325 -10.64 -7.53 -9.97
C ALA A 325 -10.39 -8.87 -10.67
N LEU A 326 -9.84 -8.87 -11.89
CA LEU A 326 -9.52 -10.12 -12.61
C LEU A 326 -8.53 -11.02 -11.86
N TYR A 327 -7.61 -10.45 -11.07
CA TYR A 327 -6.65 -11.24 -10.28
C TYR A 327 -7.31 -11.99 -9.11
N SER A 328 -8.42 -11.50 -8.59
CA SER A 328 -9.16 -12.10 -7.47
C SER A 328 -10.32 -12.99 -7.90
N MET A 329 -10.69 -12.98 -9.19
CA MET A 329 -11.80 -13.77 -9.74
C MET A 329 -11.42 -15.24 -9.95
N GLN A 330 -12.44 -16.12 -9.91
CA GLN A 330 -12.26 -17.52 -10.27
C GLN A 330 -11.95 -17.68 -11.76
N ALA A 331 -11.15 -18.67 -12.11
CA ALA A 331 -10.74 -18.94 -13.50
C ALA A 331 -11.92 -19.10 -14.47
N THR A 332 -13.04 -19.68 -14.00
CA THR A 332 -14.28 -19.84 -14.79
C THR A 332 -14.94 -18.50 -15.13
N GLU A 333 -14.93 -17.54 -14.20
CA GLU A 333 -15.46 -16.20 -14.40
C GLU A 333 -14.60 -15.41 -15.38
N VAL A 334 -13.28 -15.44 -15.17
CA VAL A 334 -12.30 -14.79 -16.08
C VAL A 334 -12.47 -15.31 -17.51
N LYS A 335 -12.62 -16.62 -17.69
CA LYS A 335 -12.87 -17.24 -19.02
C LYS A 335 -14.15 -16.74 -19.65
N SER A 336 -15.25 -16.63 -18.88
CA SER A 336 -16.52 -16.10 -19.36
C SER A 336 -16.43 -14.63 -19.85
N LEU A 337 -15.60 -13.81 -19.18
CA LEU A 337 -15.34 -12.43 -19.58
C LEU A 337 -14.47 -12.35 -20.86
N GLN A 338 -13.53 -13.28 -21.03
CA GLN A 338 -12.71 -13.35 -22.25
C GLN A 338 -13.53 -13.79 -23.50
N GLU A 339 -14.53 -14.65 -23.29
CA GLU A 339 -15.39 -15.17 -24.37
C GLU A 339 -16.50 -14.17 -24.79
N SER A 340 -16.83 -13.16 -23.96
CA SER A 340 -17.90 -12.18 -24.23
C SER A 340 -17.46 -10.75 -23.95
N GLN A 341 -17.27 -9.98 -25.03
CA GLN A 341 -16.96 -8.56 -24.95
C GLN A 341 -18.06 -7.75 -24.23
N GLU A 342 -19.32 -8.17 -24.37
CA GLU A 342 -20.46 -7.50 -23.72
C GLU A 342 -20.39 -7.66 -22.19
N LYS A 343 -20.19 -8.89 -21.71
CA LYS A 343 -20.01 -9.16 -20.27
C LYS A 343 -18.79 -8.43 -19.70
N ALA A 344 -17.68 -8.42 -20.43
CA ALA A 344 -16.47 -7.68 -20.02
C ALA A 344 -16.75 -6.18 -19.90
N LYS A 345 -17.50 -5.60 -20.86
CA LYS A 345 -17.90 -4.20 -20.84
C LYS A 345 -18.86 -3.90 -19.67
N GLU A 346 -19.86 -4.73 -19.44
CA GLU A 346 -20.78 -4.59 -18.30
C GLU A 346 -20.05 -4.68 -16.97
N LYS A 347 -19.17 -5.66 -16.82
CA LYS A 347 -18.38 -5.81 -15.60
C LYS A 347 -17.46 -4.61 -15.36
N ARG A 348 -16.81 -4.12 -16.42
CA ARG A 348 -15.99 -2.90 -16.35
C ARG A 348 -16.84 -1.69 -15.95
N GLU A 349 -18.03 -1.55 -16.54
CA GLU A 349 -18.95 -0.44 -16.26
C GLU A 349 -19.46 -0.47 -14.81
N SER A 350 -19.58 -1.65 -14.19
CA SER A 350 -19.97 -1.76 -12.78
C SER A 350 -19.00 -1.06 -11.82
N PHE A 351 -17.76 -0.79 -12.22
CA PHE A 351 -16.77 -0.05 -11.42
C PHE A 351 -16.85 1.48 -11.56
N ARG A 352 -17.75 2.02 -12.39
CA ARG A 352 -17.81 3.47 -12.65
C ARG A 352 -17.99 4.32 -11.40
N ASN A 353 -18.87 3.92 -10.50
CA ASN A 353 -19.12 4.67 -9.26
C ASN A 353 -17.89 4.67 -8.35
N ASP A 354 -17.26 3.50 -8.17
CA ASP A 354 -16.06 3.36 -7.35
C ASP A 354 -14.88 4.14 -7.95
N ALA A 355 -14.70 4.06 -9.27
CA ALA A 355 -13.68 4.82 -9.99
C ALA A 355 -13.92 6.33 -9.87
N THR A 356 -15.18 6.78 -9.97
CA THR A 356 -15.53 8.20 -9.82
C THR A 356 -15.19 8.70 -8.41
N LYS A 357 -15.55 7.93 -7.38
CA LYS A 357 -15.23 8.26 -5.98
C LYS A 357 -13.71 8.26 -5.74
N SER A 358 -13.00 7.23 -6.20
CA SER A 358 -11.54 7.12 -6.09
C SER A 358 -10.83 8.32 -6.71
N VAL A 359 -11.16 8.64 -7.97
CA VAL A 359 -10.59 9.79 -8.69
C VAL A 359 -10.89 11.11 -7.97
N LYS A 360 -12.14 11.30 -7.51
CA LYS A 360 -12.56 12.50 -6.80
C LYS A 360 -11.76 12.71 -5.51
N ILE A 361 -11.65 11.68 -4.69
CA ILE A 361 -10.89 11.73 -3.44
C ILE A 361 -9.40 11.98 -3.73
N THR A 362 -8.81 11.32 -4.71
CA THR A 362 -7.42 11.53 -5.11
C THR A 362 -7.14 13.01 -5.45
N PHE A 363 -8.03 13.67 -6.19
CA PHE A 363 -7.89 15.10 -6.50
C PHE A 363 -8.03 16.00 -5.27
N ILE A 364 -8.98 15.71 -4.38
CA ILE A 364 -9.16 16.45 -3.12
C ILE A 364 -7.91 16.32 -2.25
N ILE A 365 -7.40 15.10 -2.09
CA ILE A 365 -6.19 14.82 -1.29
C ILE A 365 -4.96 15.52 -1.89
N ASP A 366 -4.77 15.47 -3.22
CA ASP A 366 -3.65 16.18 -3.89
C ASP A 366 -3.73 17.71 -3.67
N ALA A 367 -4.93 18.28 -3.75
CA ALA A 367 -5.15 19.70 -3.50
C ALA A 367 -4.85 20.08 -2.03
N LEU A 368 -5.36 19.29 -1.08
CA LEU A 368 -5.12 19.48 0.35
C LEU A 368 -3.64 19.31 0.72
N ALA A 369 -2.99 18.28 0.17
CA ALA A 369 -1.57 18.03 0.40
C ALA A 369 -0.70 19.21 -0.05
N LYS A 370 -1.04 19.83 -1.18
CA LYS A 370 -0.34 21.02 -1.70
C LYS A 370 -0.60 22.25 -0.84
N GLU A 371 -1.85 22.50 -0.44
CA GLU A 371 -2.22 23.64 0.39
C GLU A 371 -1.56 23.57 1.77
N GLU A 372 -1.61 22.42 2.42
CA GLU A 372 -1.08 22.19 3.76
C GLU A 372 0.41 21.76 3.76
N LYS A 373 1.05 21.70 2.58
CA LYS A 373 2.46 21.30 2.38
C LYS A 373 2.79 19.93 2.96
N ILE A 374 1.84 19.00 2.88
CA ILE A 374 2.00 17.62 3.31
C ILE A 374 2.60 16.81 2.17
N GLY A 375 3.72 16.15 2.44
CA GLY A 375 4.40 15.33 1.46
C GLY A 375 4.96 14.05 2.06
N VAL A 376 5.43 13.15 1.20
CA VAL A 376 6.12 11.91 1.55
C VAL A 376 7.40 11.84 0.73
N HIS A 377 8.53 11.62 1.40
CA HIS A 377 9.82 11.42 0.74
C HIS A 377 9.97 9.98 0.26
N ASP A 378 10.72 9.77 -0.81
CA ASP A 378 10.91 8.43 -1.39
C ASP A 378 11.54 7.44 -0.40
N ASN A 379 12.43 7.92 0.49
CA ASN A 379 12.99 7.09 1.56
C ASN A 379 11.93 6.54 2.52
N GLU A 380 10.85 7.29 2.79
CA GLU A 380 9.75 6.83 3.65
C GLU A 380 8.94 5.73 2.96
N VAL A 381 8.75 5.83 1.64
CA VAL A 381 8.12 4.77 0.84
C VAL A 381 8.95 3.48 0.93
N PHE A 382 10.27 3.57 0.79
CA PHE A 382 11.13 2.41 0.92
C PHE A 382 11.14 1.82 2.33
N GLN A 383 11.10 2.65 3.37
CA GLN A 383 10.98 2.18 4.74
C GLN A 383 9.66 1.44 4.98
N THR A 384 8.54 1.96 4.46
CA THR A 384 7.23 1.30 4.57
C THR A 384 7.26 -0.08 3.91
N LEU A 385 7.78 -0.19 2.68
CA LEU A 385 7.92 -1.47 1.98
C LEU A 385 8.89 -2.43 2.68
N TYR A 386 9.93 -1.90 3.29
CA TYR A 386 10.87 -2.70 4.09
C TYR A 386 10.17 -3.34 5.30
N TYR A 387 9.38 -2.56 6.05
CA TYR A 387 8.60 -3.08 7.17
C TYR A 387 7.54 -4.09 6.72
N GLU A 388 6.85 -3.82 5.62
CA GLU A 388 5.89 -4.77 5.03
C GLU A 388 6.55 -6.11 4.70
N ALA A 389 7.71 -6.07 4.05
CA ALA A 389 8.47 -7.28 3.73
C ALA A 389 8.87 -8.07 4.99
N MET A 390 9.34 -7.38 6.03
CA MET A 390 9.70 -7.99 7.31
C MET A 390 8.50 -8.66 7.99
N MET A 391 7.35 -8.00 7.98
CA MET A 391 6.11 -8.52 8.59
C MET A 391 5.54 -9.72 7.82
N THR A 392 5.74 -9.77 6.52
CA THR A 392 5.25 -10.87 5.65
C THR A 392 6.28 -11.96 5.42
N GLY A 393 7.49 -11.85 6.01
CA GLY A 393 8.57 -12.82 5.84
C GLY A 393 9.19 -12.82 4.43
N GLN A 394 9.00 -11.76 3.66
CA GLN A 394 9.56 -11.60 2.32
C GLN A 394 10.93 -10.92 2.36
N ASN A 395 11.71 -11.08 1.29
CA ASN A 395 12.95 -10.33 1.15
C ASN A 395 12.66 -8.87 0.76
N PRO A 396 13.11 -7.87 1.56
CA PRO A 396 12.80 -6.46 1.33
C PRO A 396 13.28 -5.92 -0.03
N GLU A 397 14.47 -6.31 -0.46
CA GLU A 397 15.02 -5.85 -1.74
C GLU A 397 14.20 -6.38 -2.91
N SER A 398 13.78 -7.63 -2.82
CA SER A 398 12.94 -8.29 -3.84
C SER A 398 11.56 -7.61 -3.95
N LEU A 399 10.93 -7.31 -2.81
CA LEU A 399 9.63 -6.63 -2.77
C LEU A 399 9.73 -5.22 -3.38
N ILE A 400 10.72 -4.42 -2.97
CA ILE A 400 10.94 -3.07 -3.50
C ILE A 400 11.17 -3.08 -5.02
N GLU A 401 11.98 -4.04 -5.51
CA GLU A 401 12.25 -4.17 -6.94
C GLU A 401 10.99 -4.59 -7.73
N GLN A 402 10.14 -5.43 -7.15
CA GLN A 402 8.84 -5.79 -7.74
C GLN A 402 7.92 -4.56 -7.88
N TYR A 403 7.81 -3.74 -6.80
CA TYR A 403 7.02 -2.50 -6.84
C TYR A 403 7.58 -1.50 -7.86
N ARG A 404 8.91 -1.41 -7.99
CA ARG A 404 9.57 -0.56 -8.98
C ARG A 404 9.28 -1.01 -10.42
N LYS A 405 9.45 -2.31 -10.72
CA LYS A 405 9.20 -2.89 -12.05
C LYS A 405 7.74 -2.72 -12.50
N ASN A 406 6.82 -2.82 -11.55
CA ASN A 406 5.38 -2.68 -11.80
C ASN A 406 4.90 -1.22 -11.76
N ASN A 407 5.80 -0.24 -11.61
CA ASN A 407 5.48 1.19 -11.46
C ASN A 407 4.49 1.50 -10.31
N MET A 408 4.52 0.70 -9.23
CA MET A 408 3.59 0.83 -8.10
C MET A 408 4.07 1.79 -7.01
N LEU A 409 5.34 2.25 -7.03
CA LEU A 409 5.89 3.15 -6.01
C LEU A 409 5.11 4.46 -5.88
N ALA A 410 4.63 5.01 -7.01
CA ALA A 410 3.82 6.23 -7.00
C ALA A 410 2.46 6.02 -6.30
N ALA A 411 1.84 4.85 -6.47
CA ALA A 411 0.60 4.49 -5.80
C ALA A 411 0.79 4.36 -4.28
N VAL A 412 1.87 3.70 -3.84
CA VAL A 412 2.22 3.61 -2.41
C VAL A 412 2.43 5.02 -1.83
N LYS A 413 3.20 5.86 -2.52
CA LYS A 413 3.44 7.24 -2.10
C LYS A 413 2.14 8.03 -1.95
N MET A 414 1.21 7.87 -2.91
CA MET A 414 -0.09 8.55 -2.88
C MET A 414 -0.96 8.05 -1.72
N ALA A 415 -1.00 6.75 -1.46
CA ALA A 415 -1.70 6.19 -0.30
C ALA A 415 -1.14 6.72 1.03
N MET A 416 0.18 6.85 1.14
CA MET A 416 0.81 7.46 2.33
C MET A 416 0.48 8.95 2.48
N ILE A 417 0.38 9.71 1.37
CA ILE A 417 -0.04 11.12 1.39
C ILE A 417 -1.50 11.20 1.84
N GLU A 418 -2.36 10.38 1.29
CA GLU A 418 -3.78 10.30 1.68
C GLU A 418 -3.94 10.05 3.17
N ASP A 419 -3.25 9.02 3.69
CA ASP A 419 -3.26 8.69 5.11
C ASP A 419 -2.83 9.87 5.99
N ARG A 420 -1.77 10.59 5.60
CA ARG A 420 -1.28 11.77 6.32
C ARG A 420 -2.24 12.95 6.27
N VAL A 421 -2.84 13.22 5.12
CA VAL A 421 -3.80 14.31 4.94
C VAL A 421 -5.04 14.05 5.77
N LEU A 422 -5.60 12.85 5.71
CA LEU A 422 -6.77 12.48 6.51
C LEU A 422 -6.49 12.55 8.01
N ALA A 423 -5.35 12.00 8.46
CA ALA A 423 -4.93 12.08 9.86
C ALA A 423 -4.73 13.54 10.30
N TYR A 424 -4.13 14.39 9.46
CA TYR A 424 -3.90 15.79 9.76
C TYR A 424 -5.21 16.58 9.91
N LEU A 425 -6.20 16.34 9.05
CA LEU A 425 -7.51 16.97 9.16
C LEU A 425 -8.24 16.56 10.45
N LEU A 426 -8.18 15.28 10.80
CA LEU A 426 -8.75 14.77 12.04
C LEU A 426 -8.01 15.34 13.27
N ASP A 427 -6.68 15.42 13.24
CA ASP A 427 -5.87 15.98 14.33
C ASP A 427 -6.20 17.46 14.59
N LYS A 428 -6.47 18.25 13.55
CA LYS A 428 -6.92 19.66 13.69
C LYS A 428 -8.27 19.78 14.42
N ASN A 429 -9.08 18.75 14.40
CA ASN A 429 -10.42 18.73 15.02
C ASN A 429 -10.46 18.05 16.40
N LEU A 430 -9.31 17.62 16.93
CA LEU A 430 -9.18 17.09 18.28
C LEU A 430 -9.49 18.18 19.34
N PRO A 431 -10.06 17.82 20.48
CA PRO A 431 -10.12 18.69 21.66
C PRO A 431 -8.73 19.19 22.06
N LYS A 432 -8.64 20.41 22.58
CA LYS A 432 -7.35 21.04 22.95
C LYS A 432 -6.48 20.17 23.86
N GLU A 433 -7.08 19.56 24.87
CA GLU A 433 -6.40 18.65 25.79
C GLU A 433 -5.72 17.50 25.04
N GLN A 434 -6.40 16.92 24.05
CA GLN A 434 -5.87 15.82 23.25
C GLN A 434 -4.80 16.29 22.24
N GLN A 435 -4.90 17.50 21.73
CA GLN A 435 -3.84 18.11 20.92
C GLN A 435 -2.55 18.30 21.75
N GLU A 436 -2.67 18.71 23.04
CA GLU A 436 -1.51 18.85 23.92
C GLU A 436 -0.81 17.49 24.18
N ILE A 437 -1.56 16.40 24.29
CA ILE A 437 -0.99 15.05 24.43
C ILE A 437 -0.18 14.71 23.17
N LEU A 438 -0.72 14.96 21.97
CA LEU A 438 0.00 14.74 20.71
C LEU A 438 1.28 15.56 20.61
N GLU A 439 1.25 16.82 21.00
CA GLU A 439 2.42 17.70 20.95
C GLU A 439 3.55 17.22 21.86
N LYS A 440 3.21 16.72 23.07
CA LYS A 440 4.19 16.13 23.99
C LYS A 440 4.83 14.85 23.44
N MET A 441 4.12 14.11 22.60
CA MET A 441 4.59 12.85 22.00
C MET A 441 5.41 13.05 20.71
N ARG A 442 5.39 14.24 20.09
CA ARG A 442 6.21 14.52 18.90
C ARG A 442 7.70 14.52 19.26
N PRO A 443 8.56 13.79 18.53
CA PRO A 443 10.00 13.86 18.71
C PRO A 443 10.53 15.28 18.53
N ASN A 444 11.53 15.67 19.31
CA ASN A 444 12.12 17.03 19.27
C ASN A 444 12.63 17.48 17.88
N ALA A 445 12.89 16.54 16.96
CA ALA A 445 13.32 16.82 15.59
C ALA A 445 12.24 17.45 14.69
N GLN A 446 10.94 17.36 15.05
CA GLN A 446 9.84 17.98 14.28
C GLN A 446 9.42 19.36 14.80
N LYS A 447 9.95 19.80 15.95
CA LYS A 447 9.66 21.15 16.49
C LYS A 447 10.34 22.26 15.72
N THR A 448 11.25 21.97 14.80
CA THR A 448 12.06 22.96 14.05
C THR A 448 11.54 23.29 12.66
N GLN A 449 10.40 22.71 12.22
CA GLN A 449 9.87 22.94 10.87
C GLN A 449 8.49 23.64 10.83
N VAL A 450 8.01 24.18 11.95
CA VAL A 450 6.82 25.05 11.97
C VAL A 450 7.25 26.40 12.57
N GLY A 451 7.96 27.16 11.75
CA GLY A 451 8.35 28.54 12.00
C GLY A 451 8.31 29.31 10.69
#